data_0aa5ddf274e5d122f31bb785a19d2cb6
#
_entry.id   0aa5ddf274e5d122f31bb785a19d2cb6
#
_cell.length_a   1.000
_cell.length_b   1.000
_cell.length_c   1.000
_cell.angle_alpha   90.00
_cell.angle_beta   90.00
_cell.angle_gamma   90.00
#
_symmetry.space_group_name_H-M   'P 1'
#
loop_
_entity.id
_entity.type
_entity.pdbx_description
1 polymer ?
#
loop_
_entity_poly.entity_id
_entity_poly.type
_entity_poly.pdbx_seq_one_letter_code
_entity_poly.pdbx_strand_id
1 'polypeptide(L)'
;MTFPKTGARSAESSKSTQFQLPGKLGDPLCEFSTDSRADPRLVAALAPFDMEGPVELPVSPASAYQDRLDWLADTEGMFEGLFHILAADVKPVVGVEQRIEVIKGADKNPINLHIHRPLHGSSDHSGALPCVYHMHGGGMAMLQAADPGYAYFRDSLAALGIVVIGVEFRNSGGKLGNHPFPAGLNDCLTGLQWTFANKAKLGISHIVLSGESGGGNLALATCLKAKSIDELHSVDGVYALCPMIFNANNDKSAELPSQIENDGYFINYPTIQLCASLYNPDNTEAENPLCWPLVANKEDLTGLPPHMISVNEMDLFRDEGLKYYRNLLAAGVRASSRTVNGTCHSADVILPNAAPDIFAATLWDIYGFTISLSTTNKLKS
;
A
#
# COMPACT_ATOMS: atom_id res chain seq x y z
N MET A 1 9.15 66.89 -1.79
CA MET A 1 8.25 65.95 -1.08
C MET A 1 9.08 65.24 -0.05
N THR A 2 8.90 65.56 1.20
CA THR A 2 9.62 65.02 2.36
C THR A 2 8.76 63.90 2.97
N PHE A 3 9.30 62.69 3.08
CA PHE A 3 8.63 61.58 3.77
C PHE A 3 8.79 61.71 5.29
N PRO A 4 7.75 61.46 6.09
CA PRO A 4 7.85 61.52 7.55
C PRO A 4 8.62 60.31 8.09
N LYS A 5 9.56 60.53 9.02
CA LYS A 5 10.23 59.54 9.82
C LYS A 5 9.21 58.88 10.76
N THR A 6 8.90 57.60 10.58
CA THR A 6 8.08 56.82 11.50
C THR A 6 8.90 56.43 12.73
N GLY A 7 8.26 56.57 13.88
CA GLY A 7 8.83 56.36 15.21
C GLY A 7 9.29 54.90 15.48
N ALA A 8 10.15 54.82 16.48
CA ALA A 8 10.68 53.56 17.01
C ALA A 8 9.57 52.59 17.42
N ARG A 9 9.47 51.47 16.74
CA ARG A 9 8.73 50.30 17.22
C ARG A 9 9.49 49.72 18.41
N SER A 10 8.82 49.62 19.54
CA SER A 10 9.26 48.82 20.68
C SER A 10 9.60 47.42 20.20
N ALA A 11 10.79 46.90 20.56
CA ALA A 11 11.17 45.52 20.34
C ALA A 11 10.30 44.62 21.22
N GLU A 12 9.18 44.16 20.69
CA GLU A 12 8.56 42.95 21.20
C GLU A 12 9.55 41.82 20.96
N SER A 13 9.95 41.15 22.06
CA SER A 13 10.80 39.97 22.02
C SER A 13 10.12 38.94 21.13
N SER A 14 10.59 38.78 19.90
CA SER A 14 10.26 37.63 19.08
C SER A 14 10.74 36.40 19.85
N LYS A 15 9.83 35.67 20.50
CA LYS A 15 10.09 34.29 20.86
C LYS A 15 10.48 33.62 19.52
N SER A 16 11.75 33.31 19.35
CA SER A 16 12.19 32.44 18.26
C SER A 16 11.38 31.14 18.42
N THR A 17 10.41 30.91 17.56
CA THR A 17 9.79 29.61 17.41
C THR A 17 10.92 28.69 17.00
N GLN A 18 11.47 27.99 17.98
CA GLN A 18 12.49 26.98 17.74
C GLN A 18 11.83 25.95 16.82
N PHE A 19 12.40 25.73 15.65
CA PHE A 19 11.90 24.71 14.73
C PHE A 19 11.94 23.36 15.45
N GLN A 20 10.78 22.78 15.69
CA GLN A 20 10.66 21.46 16.29
C GLN A 20 10.48 20.44 15.17
N LEU A 21 11.27 19.36 15.20
CA LEU A 21 11.09 18.24 14.28
C LEU A 21 9.74 17.58 14.56
N PRO A 22 9.09 17.00 13.53
CA PRO A 22 7.79 16.35 13.69
C PRO A 22 7.88 15.00 14.41
N GLY A 23 6.77 14.58 15.02
CA GLY A 23 6.61 13.28 15.65
C GLY A 23 7.72 12.94 16.63
N LYS A 24 8.11 11.68 16.67
CA LYS A 24 9.15 11.18 17.60
C LYS A 24 10.57 11.67 17.31
N LEU A 25 10.80 12.34 16.18
CA LEU A 25 12.05 13.06 15.94
C LEU A 25 12.15 14.33 16.79
N GLY A 26 11.04 14.97 17.08
CA GLY A 26 10.98 16.17 17.93
C GLY A 26 10.70 15.88 19.40
N ASP A 27 9.86 14.88 19.65
CA ASP A 27 9.52 14.39 20.98
C ASP A 27 9.42 12.86 20.96
N PRO A 28 10.39 12.14 21.55
CA PRO A 28 10.39 10.66 21.57
C PRO A 28 9.16 10.03 22.25
N LEU A 29 8.40 10.81 23.04
CA LEU A 29 7.18 10.38 23.71
C LEU A 29 5.91 10.77 22.93
N CYS A 30 6.06 11.37 21.76
CA CYS A 30 4.93 11.73 20.92
C CYS A 30 4.16 10.47 20.49
N GLU A 31 2.85 10.49 20.68
CA GLU A 31 1.91 9.44 20.28
C GLU A 31 1.05 9.97 19.13
N PHE A 32 0.40 9.07 18.39
CA PHE A 32 -0.49 9.44 17.29
C PHE A 32 -1.60 10.39 17.76
N SER A 33 -2.16 10.13 18.95
CA SER A 33 -3.22 10.95 19.58
C SER A 33 -2.76 12.34 19.99
N THR A 34 -1.46 12.54 20.24
CA THR A 34 -0.89 13.82 20.68
C THR A 34 -0.17 14.58 19.57
N ASP A 35 0.06 13.95 18.43
CA ASP A 35 0.70 14.59 17.28
C ASP A 35 -0.29 15.54 16.58
N SER A 36 0.05 16.80 16.52
CA SER A 36 -0.81 17.85 15.92
C SER A 36 -1.09 17.67 14.42
N ARG A 37 -0.39 16.78 13.75
CA ARG A 37 -0.63 16.44 12.34
C ARG A 37 -1.79 15.44 12.19
N ALA A 38 -2.10 14.64 13.22
CA ALA A 38 -3.09 13.57 13.13
C ALA A 38 -4.50 14.09 12.87
N ASP A 39 -5.22 13.46 11.94
CA ASP A 39 -6.65 13.71 11.77
C ASP A 39 -7.41 13.26 13.03
N PRO A 40 -8.12 14.15 13.73
CA PRO A 40 -8.77 13.82 14.99
C PRO A 40 -9.84 12.72 14.86
N ARG A 41 -10.39 12.50 13.68
CA ARG A 41 -11.35 11.42 13.40
C ARG A 41 -10.67 10.05 13.43
N LEU A 42 -9.45 9.97 12.90
CA LEU A 42 -8.63 8.75 12.92
C LEU A 42 -8.14 8.48 14.35
N VAL A 43 -7.72 9.52 15.08
CA VAL A 43 -7.38 9.40 16.50
C VAL A 43 -8.56 8.81 17.28
N ALA A 44 -9.76 9.37 17.13
CA ALA A 44 -10.96 8.89 17.82
C ALA A 44 -11.32 7.43 17.44
N ALA A 45 -11.14 7.05 16.18
CA ALA A 45 -11.45 5.70 15.71
C ALA A 45 -10.46 4.64 16.22
N LEU A 46 -9.19 5.00 16.41
CA LEU A 46 -8.14 4.07 16.84
C LEU A 46 -7.93 4.05 18.37
N ALA A 47 -8.34 5.09 19.08
CA ALA A 47 -8.18 5.19 20.53
C ALA A 47 -8.69 3.98 21.35
N PRO A 48 -9.79 3.29 20.98
CA PRO A 48 -10.25 2.11 21.73
C PRO A 48 -9.31 0.90 21.67
N PHE A 49 -8.35 0.88 20.75
CA PHE A 49 -7.51 -0.28 20.46
C PHE A 49 -6.09 -0.18 21.02
N ASP A 50 -5.74 0.96 21.61
CA ASP A 50 -4.42 1.21 22.23
C ASP A 50 -3.24 0.87 21.29
N MET A 51 -3.35 1.29 20.03
CA MET A 51 -2.34 1.02 19.00
C MET A 51 -1.33 2.16 18.88
N GLU A 52 -0.82 2.63 20.01
CA GLU A 52 0.12 3.74 20.10
C GLU A 52 1.32 3.39 21.00
N GLY A 53 2.43 4.10 20.79
CA GLY A 53 3.59 3.98 21.64
C GLY A 53 4.53 2.81 21.32
N PRO A 54 5.56 2.62 22.14
CA PRO A 54 6.53 1.56 21.97
C PRO A 54 5.92 0.20 22.31
N VAL A 55 6.15 -0.79 21.46
CA VAL A 55 5.68 -2.17 21.67
C VAL A 55 6.87 -3.08 21.86
N GLU A 56 6.90 -3.79 23.00
CA GLU A 56 7.80 -4.93 23.18
C GLU A 56 7.06 -6.21 22.78
N LEU A 57 7.59 -6.89 21.78
CA LEU A 57 7.00 -8.13 21.32
C LEU A 57 7.59 -9.33 22.07
N PRO A 58 6.81 -10.40 22.34
CA PRO A 58 7.30 -11.60 23.00
C PRO A 58 8.28 -12.42 22.14
N VAL A 59 8.35 -12.09 20.85
CA VAL A 59 9.25 -12.71 19.87
C VAL A 59 10.01 -11.64 19.08
N SER A 60 11.14 -12.04 18.52
CA SER A 60 11.98 -11.19 17.68
C SER A 60 12.38 -11.93 16.40
N PRO A 61 12.99 -11.28 15.40
CA PRO A 61 13.54 -11.95 14.23
C PRO A 61 14.54 -13.06 14.56
N ALA A 62 15.17 -13.02 15.74
CA ALA A 62 16.12 -14.03 16.23
C ALA A 62 15.45 -15.22 16.96
N SER A 63 14.15 -15.13 17.27
CA SER A 63 13.40 -16.23 17.89
C SER A 63 13.27 -17.43 16.94
N ALA A 64 12.96 -18.62 17.49
CA ALA A 64 12.74 -19.80 16.67
C ALA A 64 11.67 -19.53 15.60
N TYR A 65 11.85 -20.12 14.42
CA TYR A 65 10.96 -19.85 13.27
C TYR A 65 9.50 -20.15 13.58
N GLN A 66 9.24 -21.26 14.31
CA GLN A 66 7.88 -21.63 14.72
C GLN A 66 7.26 -20.61 15.68
N ASP A 67 8.03 -20.09 16.63
CA ASP A 67 7.52 -19.08 17.59
C ASP A 67 7.09 -17.80 16.86
N ARG A 68 7.82 -17.42 15.80
CA ARG A 68 7.47 -16.27 14.94
C ARG A 68 6.18 -16.53 14.16
N LEU A 69 5.99 -17.74 13.64
CA LEU A 69 4.76 -18.13 12.93
C LEU A 69 3.55 -18.16 13.87
N ASP A 70 3.70 -18.72 15.06
CA ASP A 70 2.62 -18.79 16.05
C ASP A 70 2.19 -17.39 16.50
N TRP A 71 3.17 -16.51 16.77
CA TRP A 71 2.90 -15.12 17.09
C TRP A 71 2.19 -14.37 15.95
N LEU A 72 2.61 -14.61 14.69
CA LEU A 72 1.98 -13.98 13.53
C LEU A 72 0.51 -14.43 13.36
N ALA A 73 0.22 -15.70 13.60
CA ALA A 73 -1.16 -16.22 13.53
C ALA A 73 -2.08 -15.56 14.56
N ASP A 74 -1.59 -15.34 15.79
CA ASP A 74 -2.32 -14.60 16.83
C ASP A 74 -2.53 -13.13 16.42
N THR A 75 -1.48 -12.50 15.86
CA THR A 75 -1.51 -11.12 15.36
C THR A 75 -2.48 -10.95 14.20
N GLU A 76 -2.52 -11.90 13.24
CA GLU A 76 -3.51 -11.90 12.15
C GLU A 76 -4.94 -11.91 12.71
N GLY A 77 -5.22 -12.80 13.68
CA GLY A 77 -6.53 -12.84 14.32
C GLY A 77 -6.93 -11.53 15.02
N MET A 78 -5.97 -10.84 15.61
CA MET A 78 -6.17 -9.51 16.20
C MET A 78 -6.53 -8.46 15.14
N PHE A 79 -5.79 -8.40 14.03
CA PHE A 79 -6.09 -7.46 12.94
C PHE A 79 -7.43 -7.75 12.26
N GLU A 80 -7.78 -9.01 12.04
CA GLU A 80 -9.09 -9.38 11.50
C GLU A 80 -10.23 -8.92 12.44
N GLY A 81 -10.08 -9.13 13.76
CA GLY A 81 -11.02 -8.64 14.76
C GLY A 81 -11.16 -7.12 14.73
N LEU A 82 -10.04 -6.40 14.66
CA LEU A 82 -10.00 -4.94 14.54
C LEU A 82 -10.74 -4.47 13.28
N PHE A 83 -10.41 -5.03 12.12
CA PHE A 83 -11.03 -4.64 10.85
C PHE A 83 -12.52 -4.98 10.83
N HIS A 84 -12.92 -6.09 11.46
CA HIS A 84 -14.34 -6.41 11.61
C HIS A 84 -15.11 -5.35 12.42
N ILE A 85 -14.54 -4.87 13.53
CA ILE A 85 -15.14 -3.82 14.36
C ILE A 85 -15.19 -2.50 13.58
N LEU A 86 -14.10 -2.09 12.93
CA LEU A 86 -14.02 -0.84 12.17
C LEU A 86 -14.93 -0.81 10.94
N ALA A 87 -15.26 -1.98 10.39
CA ALA A 87 -16.16 -2.13 9.25
C ALA A 87 -17.62 -2.45 9.64
N ALA A 88 -17.96 -2.59 10.92
CA ALA A 88 -19.28 -3.07 11.36
C ALA A 88 -20.47 -2.25 10.83
N ASP A 89 -20.28 -0.92 10.69
CA ASP A 89 -21.32 0.01 10.23
C ASP A 89 -21.17 0.39 8.74
N VAL A 90 -20.29 -0.28 8.01
CA VAL A 90 -20.07 0.01 6.58
C VAL A 90 -21.25 -0.53 5.77
N LYS A 91 -21.92 0.35 5.03
CA LYS A 91 -23.02 -0.06 4.17
C LYS A 91 -22.48 -0.81 2.94
N PRO A 92 -23.10 -1.95 2.57
CA PRO A 92 -22.71 -2.67 1.37
C PRO A 92 -22.74 -1.77 0.13
N VAL A 93 -21.75 -1.92 -0.72
CA VAL A 93 -21.70 -1.22 -2.01
C VAL A 93 -22.71 -1.88 -2.94
N VAL A 94 -23.59 -1.07 -3.55
CA VAL A 94 -24.59 -1.54 -4.52
C VAL A 94 -24.11 -1.34 -5.94
N GLY A 95 -24.65 -2.14 -6.88
CA GLY A 95 -24.33 -1.98 -8.31
C GLY A 95 -23.01 -2.65 -8.73
N VAL A 96 -22.50 -3.56 -7.94
CA VAL A 96 -21.29 -4.35 -8.23
C VAL A 96 -21.64 -5.84 -8.18
N GLU A 97 -21.20 -6.59 -9.16
CA GLU A 97 -21.20 -8.05 -9.14
C GLU A 97 -19.81 -8.57 -8.70
N GLN A 98 -19.84 -9.67 -7.95
CA GLN A 98 -18.64 -10.35 -7.49
C GLN A 98 -18.63 -11.79 -7.98
N ARG A 99 -17.45 -12.27 -8.37
CA ARG A 99 -17.23 -13.68 -8.67
C ARG A 99 -15.80 -14.08 -8.38
N ILE A 100 -15.58 -15.36 -8.17
CA ILE A 100 -14.25 -15.93 -7.97
C ILE A 100 -13.91 -16.81 -9.17
N GLU A 101 -12.74 -16.59 -9.73
CA GLU A 101 -12.11 -17.50 -10.69
C GLU A 101 -10.95 -18.21 -10.01
N VAL A 102 -10.93 -19.54 -10.05
CA VAL A 102 -9.84 -20.33 -9.48
C VAL A 102 -8.90 -20.74 -10.60
N ILE A 103 -7.67 -20.28 -10.51
CA ILE A 103 -6.63 -20.59 -11.50
C ILE A 103 -5.55 -21.48 -10.90
N LYS A 104 -4.71 -22.06 -11.75
CA LYS A 104 -3.59 -22.87 -11.33
C LYS A 104 -2.33 -22.05 -11.27
N GLY A 105 -1.68 -21.99 -10.10
CA GLY A 105 -0.40 -21.35 -9.88
C GLY A 105 0.78 -22.09 -10.52
N ALA A 106 1.95 -21.45 -10.54
CA ALA A 106 3.18 -22.03 -11.07
C ALA A 106 3.59 -23.32 -10.34
N ASP A 107 3.35 -23.40 -9.04
CA ASP A 107 3.62 -24.56 -8.20
C ASP A 107 2.44 -25.54 -8.14
N LYS A 108 1.48 -25.40 -9.05
CA LYS A 108 0.24 -26.20 -9.13
C LYS A 108 -0.75 -25.91 -8.00
N ASN A 109 -0.51 -24.93 -7.16
CA ASN A 109 -1.42 -24.44 -6.13
C ASN A 109 -2.64 -23.74 -6.76
N PRO A 110 -3.82 -23.77 -6.11
CA PRO A 110 -4.94 -22.93 -6.51
C PRO A 110 -4.65 -21.47 -6.14
N ILE A 111 -5.04 -20.54 -7.02
CA ILE A 111 -5.03 -19.11 -6.77
C ILE A 111 -6.45 -18.61 -7.04
N ASN A 112 -7.07 -17.99 -6.05
CA ASN A 112 -8.38 -17.34 -6.21
C ASN A 112 -8.19 -15.91 -6.74
N LEU A 113 -8.91 -15.58 -7.79
CA LEU A 113 -9.03 -14.22 -8.30
C LEU A 113 -10.43 -13.71 -8.00
N HIS A 114 -10.53 -12.74 -7.10
CA HIS A 114 -11.77 -12.08 -6.70
C HIS A 114 -12.08 -10.96 -7.68
N ILE A 115 -13.05 -11.16 -8.55
CA ILE A 115 -13.41 -10.22 -9.63
C ILE A 115 -14.62 -9.41 -9.20
N HIS A 116 -14.45 -8.10 -9.12
CA HIS A 116 -15.47 -7.11 -8.79
C HIS A 116 -15.73 -6.24 -10.04
N ARG A 117 -16.99 -6.13 -10.44
CA ARG A 117 -17.34 -5.46 -11.68
C ARG A 117 -18.62 -4.65 -11.51
N PRO A 118 -18.73 -3.44 -12.11
CA PRO A 118 -19.99 -2.73 -12.13
C PRO A 118 -21.05 -3.53 -12.89
N LEU A 119 -22.27 -3.59 -12.34
CA LEU A 119 -23.42 -4.21 -13.03
C LEU A 119 -23.72 -3.44 -14.32
N HIS A 120 -24.09 -4.18 -15.37
CA HIS A 120 -24.52 -3.59 -16.63
C HIS A 120 -25.74 -2.69 -16.40
N GLY A 121 -25.65 -1.42 -16.84
CA GLY A 121 -26.69 -0.41 -16.66
C GLY A 121 -26.35 0.71 -15.67
N SER A 122 -25.27 0.57 -14.88
CA SER A 122 -24.78 1.62 -13.97
C SER A 122 -23.80 2.60 -14.63
N SER A 123 -23.32 2.30 -15.84
CA SER A 123 -22.45 3.19 -16.62
C SER A 123 -22.78 3.09 -18.12
N ASP A 124 -22.77 4.22 -18.83
CA ASP A 124 -22.92 4.33 -20.29
C ASP A 124 -21.79 3.67 -21.11
N HIS A 125 -21.02 2.76 -20.50
CA HIS A 125 -19.83 2.18 -21.12
C HIS A 125 -20.19 0.93 -21.92
N SER A 126 -20.41 1.10 -23.22
CA SER A 126 -20.57 0.00 -24.19
C SER A 126 -19.24 -0.68 -24.57
N GLY A 127 -18.11 -0.30 -23.94
CA GLY A 127 -16.77 -0.77 -24.27
C GLY A 127 -16.08 -1.56 -23.13
N ALA A 128 -14.87 -2.02 -23.41
CA ALA A 128 -14.02 -2.67 -22.41
C ALA A 128 -13.60 -1.65 -21.32
N LEU A 129 -13.68 -2.07 -20.05
CA LEU A 129 -13.40 -1.23 -18.88
C LEU A 129 -11.91 -1.27 -18.48
N PRO A 130 -11.37 -0.20 -17.88
CA PRO A 130 -10.09 -0.27 -17.18
C PRO A 130 -10.10 -1.32 -16.07
N CYS A 131 -8.94 -1.88 -15.75
CA CYS A 131 -8.80 -2.87 -14.69
C CYS A 131 -7.72 -2.45 -13.68
N VAL A 132 -8.06 -2.53 -12.40
CA VAL A 132 -7.10 -2.53 -11.30
C VAL A 132 -6.90 -3.97 -10.84
N TYR A 133 -5.65 -4.45 -10.89
CA TYR A 133 -5.23 -5.73 -10.35
C TYR A 133 -4.63 -5.49 -8.97
N HIS A 134 -5.36 -5.91 -7.92
CA HIS A 134 -5.15 -5.51 -6.53
C HIS A 134 -4.50 -6.61 -5.70
N MET A 135 -3.46 -6.25 -4.95
CA MET A 135 -2.75 -7.06 -3.95
C MET A 135 -2.98 -6.44 -2.58
N HIS A 136 -3.50 -7.23 -1.64
CA HIS A 136 -3.83 -6.75 -0.29
C HIS A 136 -2.59 -6.54 0.59
N GLY A 137 -2.73 -5.77 1.67
CA GLY A 137 -1.71 -5.53 2.69
C GLY A 137 -1.41 -6.76 3.56
N GLY A 138 -0.75 -6.54 4.72
CA GLY A 138 -0.40 -7.62 5.65
C GLY A 138 1.05 -8.06 5.59
N GLY A 139 1.97 -7.21 5.11
CA GLY A 139 3.42 -7.45 5.14
C GLY A 139 3.89 -8.67 4.36
N MET A 140 3.15 -9.12 3.33
CA MET A 140 3.35 -10.35 2.58
C MET A 140 3.30 -11.62 3.46
N ALA A 141 2.81 -11.50 4.68
CA ALA A 141 2.90 -12.53 5.72
C ALA A 141 1.55 -12.97 6.29
N MET A 142 0.52 -12.15 6.21
CA MET A 142 -0.80 -12.38 6.81
C MET A 142 -1.91 -11.69 6.04
N LEU A 143 -3.16 -11.90 6.46
CA LEU A 143 -4.41 -11.40 5.86
C LEU A 143 -4.77 -12.08 4.54
N GLN A 144 -5.97 -11.82 4.05
CA GLN A 144 -6.52 -12.48 2.87
C GLN A 144 -7.22 -11.50 1.94
N ALA A 145 -7.13 -11.73 0.63
CA ALA A 145 -7.90 -10.94 -0.33
C ALA A 145 -9.43 -11.09 -0.09
N ALA A 146 -9.85 -12.21 0.48
CA ALA A 146 -11.25 -12.46 0.83
C ALA A 146 -11.76 -11.63 2.01
N ASP A 147 -10.90 -10.98 2.81
CA ASP A 147 -11.31 -10.23 3.98
C ASP A 147 -12.31 -9.12 3.63
N PRO A 148 -13.35 -8.92 4.48
CA PRO A 148 -14.45 -8.00 4.17
C PRO A 148 -14.01 -6.55 3.88
N GLY A 149 -12.96 -6.06 4.57
CA GLY A 149 -12.42 -4.72 4.34
C GLY A 149 -11.84 -4.56 2.92
N TYR A 150 -11.08 -5.55 2.46
CA TYR A 150 -10.53 -5.55 1.10
C TYR A 150 -11.61 -5.77 0.04
N ALA A 151 -12.61 -6.61 0.32
CA ALA A 151 -13.77 -6.78 -0.55
C ALA A 151 -14.53 -5.46 -0.71
N TYR A 152 -14.77 -4.75 0.40
CA TYR A 152 -15.43 -3.44 0.39
C TYR A 152 -14.64 -2.37 -0.39
N PHE A 153 -13.31 -2.32 -0.22
CA PHE A 153 -12.45 -1.43 -0.99
C PHE A 153 -12.57 -1.70 -2.50
N ARG A 154 -12.50 -2.99 -2.90
CA ARG A 154 -12.64 -3.38 -4.31
C ARG A 154 -14.02 -3.09 -4.87
N ASP A 155 -15.08 -3.33 -4.09
CA ASP A 155 -16.45 -2.97 -4.49
C ASP A 155 -16.61 -1.46 -4.68
N SER A 156 -16.08 -0.68 -3.73
CA SER A 156 -16.14 0.78 -3.78
C SER A 156 -15.43 1.33 -5.02
N LEU A 157 -14.28 0.77 -5.36
CA LEU A 157 -13.52 1.15 -6.54
C LEU A 157 -14.23 0.68 -7.83
N ALA A 158 -14.79 -0.53 -7.83
CA ALA A 158 -15.54 -1.04 -8.98
C ALA A 158 -16.81 -0.24 -9.26
N ALA A 159 -17.48 0.26 -8.22
CA ALA A 159 -18.65 1.12 -8.35
C ALA A 159 -18.37 2.44 -9.10
N LEU A 160 -17.11 2.87 -9.19
CA LEU A 160 -16.70 4.01 -10.01
C LEU A 160 -16.68 3.70 -11.53
N GLY A 161 -16.84 2.45 -11.93
CA GLY A 161 -16.93 2.08 -13.36
C GLY A 161 -15.70 1.36 -13.91
N ILE A 162 -14.91 0.71 -13.08
CA ILE A 162 -13.75 -0.11 -13.48
C ILE A 162 -13.91 -1.56 -13.01
N VAL A 163 -13.14 -2.47 -13.59
CA VAL A 163 -13.02 -3.83 -13.07
C VAL A 163 -11.91 -3.86 -12.02
N VAL A 164 -12.14 -4.52 -10.89
CA VAL A 164 -11.11 -4.74 -9.88
C VAL A 164 -10.93 -6.24 -9.66
N ILE A 165 -9.70 -6.72 -9.73
CA ILE A 165 -9.37 -8.13 -9.54
C ILE A 165 -8.41 -8.24 -8.38
N GLY A 166 -8.87 -8.77 -7.24
CA GLY A 166 -8.03 -9.09 -6.09
C GLY A 166 -7.42 -10.48 -6.24
N VAL A 167 -6.11 -10.60 -6.06
CA VAL A 167 -5.42 -11.89 -6.08
C VAL A 167 -5.23 -12.41 -4.66
N GLU A 168 -5.62 -13.66 -4.43
CA GLU A 168 -5.33 -14.40 -3.20
C GLU A 168 -3.98 -15.09 -3.35
N PHE A 169 -2.92 -14.40 -2.95
CA PHE A 169 -1.56 -14.91 -3.03
C PHE A 169 -1.18 -15.62 -1.73
N ARG A 170 -0.25 -16.56 -1.80
CA ARG A 170 0.31 -17.25 -0.64
C ARG A 170 1.13 -16.29 0.22
N ASN A 171 0.85 -16.29 1.51
CA ASN A 171 1.58 -15.53 2.53
C ASN A 171 2.78 -16.29 3.07
N SER A 172 3.73 -15.59 3.69
CA SER A 172 4.86 -16.21 4.39
C SER A 172 4.52 -16.71 5.80
N GLY A 173 3.27 -16.57 6.21
CA GLY A 173 2.72 -17.05 7.48
C GLY A 173 1.19 -16.94 7.50
N GLY A 174 0.59 -16.89 8.70
CA GLY A 174 -0.84 -16.73 8.87
C GLY A 174 -1.68 -17.87 8.25
N LYS A 175 -2.94 -17.57 7.96
CA LYS A 175 -3.92 -18.57 7.48
C LYS A 175 -3.65 -19.10 6.08
N LEU A 176 -3.02 -18.31 5.21
CA LEU A 176 -2.69 -18.73 3.83
C LEU A 176 -1.37 -19.51 3.75
N GLY A 177 -0.81 -19.86 4.89
CA GLY A 177 0.29 -20.79 4.99
C GLY A 177 1.66 -20.13 5.04
N ASN A 178 2.65 -20.98 5.23
CA ASN A 178 4.04 -20.61 5.39
C ASN A 178 4.78 -20.73 4.05
N HIS A 179 4.70 -19.68 3.25
CA HIS A 179 5.28 -19.65 1.91
C HIS A 179 6.14 -18.38 1.73
N PRO A 180 7.42 -18.41 2.17
CA PRO A 180 8.33 -17.28 2.02
C PRO A 180 8.48 -16.83 0.56
N PHE A 181 9.14 -15.69 0.37
CA PHE A 181 9.57 -15.23 -0.94
C PHE A 181 10.25 -16.38 -1.73
N PRO A 182 9.95 -16.57 -3.02
CA PRO A 182 9.10 -15.72 -3.87
C PRO A 182 7.66 -16.25 -4.12
N ALA A 183 7.09 -17.06 -3.22
CA ALA A 183 5.82 -17.75 -3.48
C ALA A 183 4.66 -16.80 -3.79
N GLY A 184 4.41 -15.80 -2.92
CA GLY A 184 3.35 -14.81 -3.14
C GLY A 184 3.57 -13.98 -4.41
N LEU A 185 4.80 -13.57 -4.69
CA LEU A 185 5.15 -12.88 -5.93
C LEU A 185 4.86 -13.72 -7.19
N ASN A 186 5.14 -15.04 -7.12
CA ASN A 186 4.84 -15.96 -8.24
C ASN A 186 3.33 -16.07 -8.46
N ASP A 187 2.54 -16.11 -7.39
CA ASP A 187 1.08 -16.14 -7.49
C ASP A 187 0.53 -14.83 -8.09
N CYS A 188 1.04 -13.67 -7.66
CA CYS A 188 0.67 -12.38 -8.22
C CYS A 188 0.98 -12.30 -9.73
N LEU A 189 2.18 -12.74 -10.14
CA LEU A 189 2.54 -12.75 -11.56
C LEU A 189 1.66 -13.71 -12.37
N THR A 190 1.39 -14.93 -11.85
CA THR A 190 0.55 -15.91 -12.52
C THR A 190 -0.88 -15.39 -12.71
N GLY A 191 -1.45 -14.74 -11.67
CA GLY A 191 -2.75 -14.09 -11.76
C GLY A 191 -2.78 -12.94 -12.76
N LEU A 192 -1.72 -12.13 -12.85
CA LEU A 192 -1.57 -11.08 -13.86
C LEU A 192 -1.54 -11.67 -15.28
N GLN A 193 -0.72 -12.71 -15.51
CA GLN A 193 -0.65 -13.40 -16.80
C GLN A 193 -2.00 -13.94 -17.23
N TRP A 194 -2.72 -14.59 -16.31
CA TRP A 194 -4.07 -15.08 -16.58
C TRP A 194 -5.04 -13.94 -16.90
N THR A 195 -4.99 -12.86 -16.13
CA THR A 195 -5.84 -11.67 -16.34
C THR A 195 -5.60 -11.06 -17.71
N PHE A 196 -4.33 -10.90 -18.09
CA PHE A 196 -3.95 -10.37 -19.40
C PHE A 196 -4.40 -11.28 -20.55
N ALA A 197 -4.18 -12.58 -20.45
CA ALA A 197 -4.61 -13.56 -21.46
C ALA A 197 -6.14 -13.61 -21.63
N ASN A 198 -6.91 -13.25 -20.59
CA ASN A 198 -8.36 -13.28 -20.58
C ASN A 198 -9.00 -11.87 -20.75
N LYS A 199 -8.23 -10.84 -21.13
CA LYS A 199 -8.74 -9.45 -21.26
C LYS A 199 -10.04 -9.36 -22.02
N ALA A 200 -10.15 -10.01 -23.16
CA ALA A 200 -11.35 -9.99 -24.01
C ALA A 200 -12.55 -10.64 -23.29
N LYS A 201 -12.38 -11.81 -22.68
CA LYS A 201 -13.42 -12.51 -21.89
C LYS A 201 -13.86 -11.69 -20.68
N LEU A 202 -12.90 -11.02 -20.02
CA LEU A 202 -13.16 -10.15 -18.88
C LEU A 202 -13.72 -8.78 -19.29
N GLY A 203 -13.70 -8.42 -20.56
CA GLY A 203 -14.13 -7.11 -21.05
C GLY A 203 -13.30 -5.98 -20.46
N ILE A 204 -11.96 -6.16 -20.33
CA ILE A 204 -11.04 -5.15 -19.81
C ILE A 204 -10.11 -4.61 -20.90
N SER A 205 -9.80 -3.31 -20.82
CA SER A 205 -9.00 -2.59 -21.82
C SER A 205 -7.51 -2.58 -21.48
N HIS A 206 -7.16 -2.28 -20.25
CA HIS A 206 -5.78 -2.19 -19.75
C HIS A 206 -5.73 -2.53 -18.26
N ILE A 207 -4.52 -2.81 -17.74
CA ILE A 207 -4.32 -3.33 -16.39
C ILE A 207 -3.36 -2.42 -15.63
N VAL A 208 -3.82 -1.91 -14.48
CA VAL A 208 -3.01 -1.20 -13.48
C VAL A 208 -2.79 -2.11 -12.30
N LEU A 209 -1.53 -2.36 -11.94
CA LEU A 209 -1.20 -3.05 -10.70
C LEU A 209 -1.40 -2.09 -9.53
N SER A 210 -2.03 -2.54 -8.45
CA SER A 210 -2.21 -1.74 -7.26
C SER A 210 -2.14 -2.60 -6.01
N GLY A 211 -1.74 -1.99 -4.91
CA GLY A 211 -1.73 -2.62 -3.60
C GLY A 211 -1.24 -1.66 -2.54
N GLU A 212 -1.60 -1.94 -1.29
CA GLU A 212 -1.18 -1.17 -0.12
C GLU A 212 -0.21 -1.98 0.76
N SER A 213 0.74 -1.31 1.41
CA SER A 213 1.66 -1.94 2.36
C SER A 213 2.49 -3.07 1.71
N GLY A 214 2.40 -4.29 2.24
CA GLY A 214 2.95 -5.50 1.61
C GLY A 214 2.42 -5.76 0.20
N GLY A 215 1.15 -5.43 -0.07
CA GLY A 215 0.57 -5.48 -1.42
C GLY A 215 1.17 -4.42 -2.34
N GLY A 216 1.55 -3.26 -1.80
CA GLY A 216 2.31 -2.23 -2.52
C GLY A 216 3.70 -2.73 -2.93
N ASN A 217 4.38 -3.49 -2.05
CA ASN A 217 5.60 -4.21 -2.41
C ASN A 217 5.34 -5.16 -3.59
N LEU A 218 4.35 -6.05 -3.45
CA LEU A 218 4.05 -7.05 -4.48
C LEU A 218 3.63 -6.42 -5.81
N ALA A 219 2.94 -5.28 -5.81
CA ALA A 219 2.60 -4.56 -7.04
C ALA A 219 3.84 -4.07 -7.78
N LEU A 220 4.79 -3.46 -7.06
CA LEU A 220 6.06 -3.00 -7.61
C LEU A 220 6.94 -4.18 -8.05
N ALA A 221 7.07 -5.21 -7.20
CA ALA A 221 7.85 -6.40 -7.49
C ALA A 221 7.29 -7.21 -8.68
N THR A 222 5.96 -7.30 -8.82
CA THR A 222 5.32 -7.95 -9.97
C THR A 222 5.63 -7.22 -11.27
N CYS A 223 5.63 -5.87 -11.26
CA CYS A 223 6.01 -5.07 -12.42
C CYS A 223 7.50 -5.29 -12.80
N LEU A 224 8.40 -5.28 -11.81
CA LEU A 224 9.83 -5.58 -12.02
C LEU A 224 10.04 -6.99 -12.57
N LYS A 225 9.31 -7.98 -12.02
CA LYS A 225 9.39 -9.37 -12.48
C LYS A 225 8.84 -9.54 -13.90
N ALA A 226 7.71 -8.90 -14.22
CA ALA A 226 7.19 -8.91 -15.58
C ALA A 226 8.21 -8.32 -16.59
N LYS A 227 8.92 -7.25 -16.21
CA LYS A 227 10.02 -6.72 -17.01
C LYS A 227 11.15 -7.72 -17.21
N SER A 228 11.58 -8.40 -16.13
CA SER A 228 12.72 -9.34 -16.17
C SER A 228 12.50 -10.56 -17.07
N ILE A 229 11.24 -10.85 -17.42
CA ILE A 229 10.85 -11.98 -18.29
C ILE A 229 10.20 -11.52 -19.61
N ASP A 230 10.40 -10.26 -20.00
CA ASP A 230 9.85 -9.65 -21.23
C ASP A 230 8.31 -9.61 -21.33
N GLU A 231 7.62 -9.65 -20.20
CA GLU A 231 6.16 -9.59 -20.12
C GLU A 231 5.61 -8.23 -19.66
N LEU A 232 6.43 -7.18 -19.66
CA LEU A 232 6.03 -5.84 -19.23
C LEU A 232 4.83 -5.27 -20.01
N HIS A 233 4.56 -5.79 -21.22
CA HIS A 233 3.40 -5.45 -22.03
C HIS A 233 2.05 -5.82 -21.39
N SER A 234 2.07 -6.63 -20.32
CA SER A 234 0.87 -6.97 -19.53
C SER A 234 0.52 -5.90 -18.48
N VAL A 235 1.38 -4.90 -18.27
CA VAL A 235 1.22 -3.86 -17.24
C VAL A 235 1.17 -2.49 -17.90
N ASP A 236 0.05 -1.80 -17.77
CA ASP A 236 -0.13 -0.45 -18.32
C ASP A 236 0.27 0.66 -17.33
N GLY A 237 0.27 0.36 -16.02
CA GLY A 237 0.69 1.27 -14.95
C GLY A 237 0.74 0.59 -13.59
N VAL A 238 1.31 1.30 -12.59
CA VAL A 238 1.36 0.85 -11.20
C VAL A 238 0.89 1.97 -10.30
N TYR A 239 -0.02 1.67 -9.37
CA TYR A 239 -0.45 2.54 -8.30
C TYR A 239 -0.14 1.88 -6.95
N ALA A 240 0.98 2.23 -6.32
CA ALA A 240 1.40 1.69 -5.04
C ALA A 240 1.02 2.63 -3.88
N LEU A 241 0.33 2.07 -2.86
CA LEU A 241 -0.08 2.79 -1.66
C LEU A 241 0.82 2.37 -0.49
N CYS A 242 1.35 3.35 0.24
CA CYS A 242 2.18 3.15 1.44
C CYS A 242 3.07 1.88 1.38
N PRO A 243 3.87 1.69 0.31
CA PRO A 243 4.49 0.40 0.03
C PRO A 243 5.60 0.06 1.03
N MET A 244 5.58 -1.15 1.59
CA MET A 244 6.62 -1.73 2.44
C MET A 244 7.73 -2.31 1.56
N ILE A 245 8.73 -1.53 1.20
CA ILE A 245 9.73 -1.90 0.18
C ILE A 245 11.19 -1.85 0.63
N PHE A 246 11.43 -1.43 1.87
CA PHE A 246 12.72 -1.51 2.54
C PHE A 246 12.86 -2.85 3.27
N ASN A 247 14.08 -3.40 3.29
CA ASN A 247 14.37 -4.62 4.03
C ASN A 247 14.44 -4.35 5.54
N ALA A 248 13.32 -4.53 6.21
CA ALA A 248 13.21 -4.28 7.65
C ALA A 248 13.95 -5.31 8.53
N ASN A 249 14.54 -6.39 7.96
CA ASN A 249 15.51 -7.23 8.68
C ASN A 249 16.80 -6.45 9.03
N ASN A 250 17.04 -5.33 8.33
CA ASN A 250 18.09 -4.39 8.66
C ASN A 250 17.61 -3.41 9.74
N ASP A 251 18.57 -2.71 10.38
CA ASP A 251 18.23 -1.61 11.28
C ASP A 251 17.58 -0.46 10.55
N LYS A 252 16.83 0.38 11.30
CA LYS A 252 16.24 1.61 10.77
C LYS A 252 17.29 2.45 10.04
N SER A 253 16.95 2.91 8.86
CA SER A 253 17.87 3.68 8.03
C SER A 253 17.83 5.17 8.38
N ALA A 254 19.01 5.79 8.54
CA ALA A 254 19.12 7.24 8.69
C ALA A 254 18.61 8.02 7.47
N GLU A 255 18.50 7.36 6.31
CA GLU A 255 17.95 7.94 5.09
C GLU A 255 16.41 7.86 5.02
N LEU A 256 15.77 7.18 5.98
CA LEU A 256 14.33 6.96 6.07
C LEU A 256 13.82 7.43 7.44
N PRO A 257 13.87 8.73 7.74
CA PRO A 257 13.53 9.28 9.05
C PRO A 257 12.08 8.96 9.49
N SER A 258 11.16 8.69 8.57
CA SER A 258 9.79 8.27 8.91
C SER A 258 9.73 6.99 9.74
N GLN A 259 10.74 6.11 9.64
CA GLN A 259 10.87 4.90 10.45
C GLN A 259 11.08 5.18 11.95
N ILE A 260 11.56 6.39 12.30
CA ILE A 260 11.68 6.86 13.68
C ILE A 260 10.54 7.81 14.01
N GLU A 261 10.25 8.76 13.11
CA GLU A 261 9.26 9.81 13.28
C GLU A 261 7.88 9.26 13.64
N ASN A 262 7.46 8.18 12.96
CA ASN A 262 6.08 7.66 13.00
C ASN A 262 6.00 6.23 13.60
N ASP A 263 7.04 5.74 14.27
CA ASP A 263 7.04 4.40 14.86
C ASP A 263 5.98 4.28 15.97
N GLY A 264 5.14 3.26 15.88
CA GLY A 264 4.04 3.04 16.81
C GLY A 264 2.79 3.89 16.52
N TYR A 265 2.70 4.54 15.36
CA TYR A 265 1.48 5.18 14.91
C TYR A 265 0.66 4.17 14.09
N PHE A 266 -0.19 3.40 14.76
CA PHE A 266 -0.98 2.28 14.25
C PHE A 266 -0.17 1.00 13.97
N ILE A 267 0.97 1.09 13.30
CA ILE A 267 1.91 0.00 13.11
C ILE A 267 3.25 0.34 13.77
N ASN A 268 4.03 -0.67 14.13
CA ASN A 268 5.31 -0.49 14.80
C ASN A 268 6.43 -1.28 14.09
N TYR A 269 7.66 -0.78 14.20
CA TYR A 269 8.80 -1.36 13.50
C TYR A 269 9.11 -2.81 13.91
N PRO A 270 9.00 -3.23 15.20
CA PRO A 270 9.20 -4.64 15.58
C PRO A 270 8.26 -5.61 14.85
N THR A 271 6.98 -5.28 14.71
CA THR A 271 6.02 -6.09 13.92
C THR A 271 6.45 -6.21 12.46
N ILE A 272 6.88 -5.10 11.87
CA ILE A 272 7.35 -5.09 10.47
C ILE A 272 8.62 -5.94 10.30
N GLN A 273 9.54 -5.90 11.27
CA GLN A 273 10.72 -6.77 11.26
C GLN A 273 10.35 -8.26 11.32
N LEU A 274 9.34 -8.63 12.11
CA LEU A 274 8.86 -10.01 12.16
C LEU A 274 8.25 -10.45 10.83
N CYS A 275 7.39 -9.65 10.21
CA CYS A 275 6.87 -9.93 8.87
C CYS A 275 8.00 -10.09 7.85
N ALA A 276 8.96 -9.17 7.84
CA ALA A 276 10.13 -9.23 6.95
C ALA A 276 10.97 -10.50 7.18
N SER A 277 11.14 -10.92 8.45
CA SER A 277 11.89 -12.13 8.82
C SER A 277 11.19 -13.43 8.44
N LEU A 278 9.88 -13.41 8.25
CA LEU A 278 9.11 -14.54 7.73
C LEU A 278 9.06 -14.53 6.19
N TYR A 279 8.98 -13.33 5.59
CA TYR A 279 8.97 -13.18 4.14
C TYR A 279 10.32 -13.52 3.49
N ASN A 280 11.41 -13.09 4.10
CA ASN A 280 12.80 -13.39 3.68
C ASN A 280 13.59 -14.04 4.82
N PRO A 281 13.35 -15.32 5.11
CA PRO A 281 14.09 -16.05 6.13
C PRO A 281 15.59 -16.03 5.82
N ASP A 282 16.41 -15.97 6.87
CA ASP A 282 17.88 -15.93 6.77
C ASP A 282 18.45 -14.73 6.00
N ASN A 283 17.60 -13.78 5.64
CA ASN A 283 17.96 -12.53 4.95
C ASN A 283 18.76 -12.74 3.63
N THR A 284 18.55 -13.86 2.94
CA THR A 284 19.30 -14.22 1.73
C THR A 284 18.99 -13.34 0.54
N GLU A 285 17.80 -12.71 0.52
CA GLU A 285 17.31 -11.89 -0.57
C GLU A 285 17.40 -10.38 -0.26
N ALA A 286 18.33 -9.97 0.61
CA ALA A 286 18.46 -8.59 1.09
C ALA A 286 18.64 -7.56 -0.04
N GLU A 287 19.39 -7.93 -1.09
CA GLU A 287 19.71 -7.09 -2.23
C GLU A 287 18.90 -7.44 -3.48
N ASN A 288 17.87 -8.26 -3.34
CA ASN A 288 17.02 -8.66 -4.48
C ASN A 288 15.87 -7.65 -4.67
N PRO A 289 15.81 -6.92 -5.81
CA PRO A 289 14.75 -5.94 -6.06
C PRO A 289 13.36 -6.56 -6.24
N LEU A 290 13.28 -7.86 -6.46
CA LEU A 290 12.00 -8.59 -6.50
C LEU A 290 11.47 -8.92 -5.10
N CYS A 291 12.32 -8.91 -4.08
CA CYS A 291 11.95 -9.05 -2.67
C CYS A 291 11.73 -7.67 -2.03
N TRP A 292 12.68 -6.76 -2.27
CA TRP A 292 12.71 -5.42 -1.70
C TRP A 292 12.87 -4.36 -2.79
N PRO A 293 11.79 -3.89 -3.40
CA PRO A 293 11.84 -2.98 -4.56
C PRO A 293 12.68 -1.71 -4.37
N LEU A 294 12.91 -1.25 -3.13
CA LEU A 294 13.71 -0.06 -2.87
C LEU A 294 15.19 -0.20 -3.28
N VAL A 295 15.72 -1.43 -3.33
CA VAL A 295 17.11 -1.69 -3.78
C VAL A 295 17.25 -1.74 -5.30
N ALA A 296 16.14 -1.64 -6.05
CA ALA A 296 16.17 -1.62 -7.51
C ALA A 296 17.09 -0.50 -8.03
N ASN A 297 18.01 -0.85 -8.89
CA ASN A 297 18.92 0.08 -9.53
C ASN A 297 18.27 0.79 -10.73
N LYS A 298 18.99 1.73 -11.35
CA LYS A 298 18.48 2.48 -12.49
C LYS A 298 18.11 1.59 -13.70
N GLU A 299 18.84 0.52 -13.94
CA GLU A 299 18.59 -0.40 -15.05
C GLU A 299 17.33 -1.22 -14.81
N ASP A 300 17.10 -1.66 -13.58
CA ASP A 300 15.88 -2.35 -13.17
C ASP A 300 14.65 -1.48 -13.42
N LEU A 301 14.75 -0.18 -13.13
CA LEU A 301 13.63 0.77 -13.23
C LEU A 301 13.42 1.33 -14.66
N THR A 302 14.48 1.42 -15.48
CA THR A 302 14.37 2.04 -16.82
C THR A 302 13.35 1.30 -17.68
N GLY A 303 12.45 2.07 -18.32
CA GLY A 303 11.43 1.53 -19.23
C GLY A 303 10.17 0.98 -18.55
N LEU A 304 10.05 1.08 -17.23
CA LEU A 304 8.82 0.73 -16.52
C LEU A 304 7.65 1.64 -16.97
N PRO A 305 6.40 1.15 -16.89
CA PRO A 305 5.21 1.94 -17.20
C PRO A 305 5.02 3.10 -16.20
N PRO A 306 4.03 3.98 -16.41
CA PRO A 306 3.73 5.04 -15.46
C PRO A 306 3.45 4.54 -14.05
N HIS A 307 3.97 5.25 -13.05
CA HIS A 307 3.77 4.94 -11.63
C HIS A 307 3.12 6.10 -10.88
N MET A 308 2.23 5.76 -9.95
CA MET A 308 1.77 6.62 -8.87
C MET A 308 2.20 6.00 -7.55
N ILE A 309 2.87 6.78 -6.70
CA ILE A 309 3.26 6.38 -5.35
C ILE A 309 2.47 7.25 -4.37
N SER A 310 1.50 6.67 -3.67
CA SER A 310 0.74 7.32 -2.60
C SER A 310 1.33 6.92 -1.26
N VAL A 311 1.59 7.89 -0.38
CA VAL A 311 2.10 7.64 0.97
C VAL A 311 1.23 8.33 2.00
N ASN A 312 1.17 7.79 3.22
CA ASN A 312 0.52 8.43 4.35
C ASN A 312 1.55 9.28 5.11
N GLU A 313 1.15 10.48 5.55
CA GLU A 313 2.08 11.43 6.19
C GLU A 313 2.74 10.85 7.45
N MET A 314 1.92 10.18 8.24
CA MET A 314 2.31 9.68 9.57
C MET A 314 2.55 8.16 9.55
N ASP A 315 3.19 7.68 8.48
CA ASP A 315 3.49 6.27 8.24
C ASP A 315 4.99 6.01 8.30
N LEU A 316 5.36 4.86 8.84
CA LEU A 316 6.73 4.33 8.81
C LEU A 316 7.30 4.27 7.39
N PHE A 317 6.47 3.91 6.41
CA PHE A 317 6.87 3.66 5.02
C PHE A 317 6.82 4.90 4.13
N ARG A 318 6.48 6.08 4.68
CA ARG A 318 6.42 7.32 3.91
C ARG A 318 7.68 7.56 3.08
N ASP A 319 8.82 7.50 3.73
CA ASP A 319 10.09 7.87 3.09
C ASP A 319 10.60 6.79 2.13
N GLU A 320 10.23 5.52 2.34
CA GLU A 320 10.49 4.43 1.39
C GLU A 320 9.80 4.72 0.06
N GLY A 321 8.51 5.00 0.11
CA GLY A 321 7.72 5.35 -1.09
C GLY A 321 8.24 6.59 -1.79
N LEU A 322 8.55 7.66 -1.05
CA LEU A 322 9.09 8.90 -1.63
C LEU A 322 10.49 8.70 -2.24
N LYS A 323 11.34 7.87 -1.63
CA LYS A 323 12.66 7.53 -2.18
C LYS A 323 12.52 6.72 -3.47
N TYR A 324 11.63 5.72 -3.48
CA TYR A 324 11.36 4.93 -4.68
C TYR A 324 10.82 5.79 -5.82
N TYR A 325 9.90 6.71 -5.54
CA TYR A 325 9.43 7.70 -6.51
C TYR A 325 10.58 8.49 -7.14
N ARG A 326 11.55 8.96 -6.34
CA ARG A 326 12.73 9.69 -6.85
C ARG A 326 13.61 8.81 -7.72
N ASN A 327 13.77 7.53 -7.34
CA ASN A 327 14.51 6.54 -8.13
C ASN A 327 13.85 6.31 -9.50
N LEU A 328 12.52 6.22 -9.55
CA LEU A 328 11.75 6.13 -10.81
C LEU A 328 12.02 7.33 -11.72
N LEU A 329 11.96 8.56 -11.18
CA LEU A 329 12.24 9.77 -11.94
C LEU A 329 13.70 9.79 -12.47
N ALA A 330 14.66 9.39 -11.63
CA ALA A 330 16.07 9.31 -12.03
C ALA A 330 16.33 8.25 -13.11
N ALA A 331 15.47 7.24 -13.20
CA ALA A 331 15.49 6.23 -14.27
C ALA A 331 14.70 6.66 -15.53
N GLY A 332 14.11 7.87 -15.55
CA GLY A 332 13.34 8.39 -16.67
C GLY A 332 11.91 7.82 -16.77
N VAL A 333 11.42 7.19 -15.71
CA VAL A 333 10.04 6.68 -15.65
C VAL A 333 9.08 7.82 -15.39
N ARG A 334 7.94 7.85 -16.07
CA ARG A 334 6.84 8.77 -15.77
C ARG A 334 6.24 8.39 -14.43
N ALA A 335 6.51 9.16 -13.40
CA ALA A 335 6.01 8.91 -12.06
C ALA A 335 5.44 10.17 -11.44
N SER A 336 4.47 9.98 -10.55
CA SER A 336 3.92 11.00 -9.66
C SER A 336 3.86 10.44 -8.24
N SER A 337 3.85 11.33 -7.24
CA SER A 337 3.60 10.92 -5.87
C SER A 337 2.62 11.87 -5.21
N ARG A 338 1.90 11.37 -4.21
CA ARG A 338 1.08 12.17 -3.31
C ARG A 338 1.33 11.75 -1.86
N THR A 339 1.10 12.67 -0.94
CA THR A 339 1.06 12.40 0.50
C THR A 339 -0.36 12.64 1.01
N VAL A 340 -0.93 11.66 1.69
CA VAL A 340 -2.24 11.79 2.34
C VAL A 340 -2.01 12.29 3.76
N ASN A 341 -2.24 13.60 3.95
CA ASN A 341 -1.91 14.27 5.19
C ASN A 341 -2.85 13.84 6.34
N GLY A 342 -2.31 13.85 7.57
CA GLY A 342 -3.05 13.52 8.78
C GLY A 342 -3.34 12.03 8.97
N THR A 343 -2.88 11.16 8.09
CA THR A 343 -3.18 9.73 8.10
C THR A 343 -1.99 8.88 8.54
N CYS A 344 -2.26 7.89 9.39
CA CYS A 344 -1.35 6.79 9.67
C CYS A 344 -1.41 5.73 8.56
N HIS A 345 -0.63 4.67 8.71
CA HIS A 345 -0.47 3.61 7.71
C HIS A 345 -1.80 3.08 7.17
N SER A 346 -1.99 3.13 5.85
CA SER A 346 -3.18 2.62 5.12
C SER A 346 -4.53 3.17 5.58
N ALA A 347 -4.59 4.19 6.45
CA ALA A 347 -5.86 4.69 7.01
C ALA A 347 -6.84 5.17 5.94
N ASP A 348 -6.35 5.65 4.82
CA ASP A 348 -7.12 6.08 3.66
C ASP A 348 -7.70 4.92 2.81
N VAL A 349 -7.42 3.67 3.18
CA VAL A 349 -7.94 2.44 2.55
C VAL A 349 -8.78 1.63 3.53
N ILE A 350 -8.28 1.46 4.77
CA ILE A 350 -8.86 0.50 5.73
C ILE A 350 -9.84 1.12 6.73
N LEU A 351 -9.95 2.47 6.79
CA LEU A 351 -10.80 3.19 7.74
C LEU A 351 -11.91 4.02 7.06
N PRO A 352 -12.75 3.41 6.19
CA PRO A 352 -13.73 4.15 5.39
C PRO A 352 -14.77 4.91 6.20
N ASN A 353 -15.12 4.41 7.40
CA ASN A 353 -16.11 5.07 8.28
C ASN A 353 -15.50 6.22 9.09
N ALA A 354 -14.23 6.12 9.47
CA ALA A 354 -13.58 7.14 10.29
C ALA A 354 -13.35 8.44 9.50
N ALA A 355 -12.87 8.31 8.27
CA ALA A 355 -12.58 9.44 7.38
C ALA A 355 -13.10 9.18 5.95
N PRO A 356 -14.43 9.19 5.72
CA PRO A 356 -15.03 8.79 4.46
C PRO A 356 -14.66 9.69 3.27
N ASP A 357 -14.37 10.95 3.52
CA ASP A 357 -13.87 11.90 2.52
C ASP A 357 -12.44 11.58 2.07
N ILE A 358 -11.56 11.17 3.00
CA ILE A 358 -10.19 10.73 2.69
C ILE A 358 -10.23 9.43 1.90
N PHE A 359 -11.02 8.44 2.35
CA PHE A 359 -11.24 7.19 1.62
C PHE A 359 -11.74 7.44 0.20
N ALA A 360 -12.81 8.26 0.04
CA ALA A 360 -13.34 8.60 -1.27
C ALA A 360 -12.32 9.30 -2.16
N ALA A 361 -11.51 10.23 -1.62
CA ALA A 361 -10.45 10.90 -2.37
C ALA A 361 -9.39 9.91 -2.88
N THR A 362 -9.06 8.89 -2.09
CA THR A 362 -8.11 7.83 -2.51
C THR A 362 -8.70 6.97 -3.64
N LEU A 363 -9.98 6.59 -3.55
CA LEU A 363 -10.66 5.87 -4.64
C LEU A 363 -10.67 6.68 -5.94
N TRP A 364 -10.99 7.98 -5.87
CA TRP A 364 -11.00 8.85 -7.06
C TRP A 364 -9.61 9.05 -7.66
N ASP A 365 -8.57 9.08 -6.83
CA ASP A 365 -7.19 9.21 -7.33
C ASP A 365 -6.74 7.94 -8.08
N ILE A 366 -7.01 6.75 -7.52
CA ILE A 366 -6.77 5.47 -8.19
C ILE A 366 -7.54 5.38 -9.50
N TYR A 367 -8.84 5.72 -9.47
CA TYR A 367 -9.69 5.76 -10.66
C TYR A 367 -9.13 6.73 -11.71
N GLY A 368 -8.83 7.97 -11.31
CA GLY A 368 -8.29 9.01 -12.19
C GLY A 368 -6.97 8.60 -12.84
N PHE A 369 -6.04 8.03 -12.07
CA PHE A 369 -4.80 7.48 -12.61
C PHE A 369 -5.10 6.38 -13.63
N THR A 370 -5.95 5.42 -13.27
CA THR A 370 -6.29 4.28 -14.11
C THR A 370 -6.87 4.72 -15.45
N ILE A 371 -7.89 5.60 -15.47
CA ILE A 371 -8.50 6.05 -16.73
C ILE A 371 -7.57 6.93 -17.57
N SER A 372 -6.63 7.65 -16.95
CA SER A 372 -5.68 8.51 -17.67
C SER A 372 -4.78 7.74 -18.64
N LEU A 373 -4.54 6.46 -18.38
CA LEU A 373 -3.69 5.60 -19.20
C LEU A 373 -4.36 5.20 -20.52
N SER A 374 -5.70 5.15 -20.57
CA SER A 374 -6.46 4.87 -21.79
C SER A 374 -6.40 6.01 -22.81
N THR A 375 -6.25 7.26 -22.36
CA THR A 375 -6.19 8.44 -23.24
C THR A 375 -4.82 8.63 -23.87
N THR A 376 -3.75 8.18 -23.20
CA THR A 376 -2.37 8.32 -23.70
C THR A 376 -2.11 7.43 -24.92
N ASN A 377 -2.78 6.29 -25.04
CA ASN A 377 -2.69 5.41 -26.22
C ASN A 377 -3.41 6.00 -27.46
N LYS A 378 -4.42 6.88 -27.26
CA LYS A 378 -5.11 7.57 -28.36
C LYS A 378 -4.35 8.78 -28.91
N LEU A 379 -3.38 9.34 -28.16
CA LEU A 379 -2.55 10.45 -28.60
C LEU A 379 -1.28 9.99 -29.33
N LYS A 380 -0.97 8.70 -29.32
CA LYS A 380 0.16 8.09 -30.02
C LYS A 380 -0.22 7.39 -31.34
N SER A 381 -1.50 7.26 -31.61
CA SER A 381 -2.07 6.75 -32.87
C SER A 381 -2.55 7.92 -33.75
#